data_408336799181d1f914a81cc038c16fb1
#
_entry.id   408336799181d1f914a81cc038c16fb1
#
_cell.length_a   1.000
_cell.length_b   1.000
_cell.length_c   1.000
_cell.angle_alpha   90.00
_cell.angle_beta   90.00
_cell.angle_gamma   90.00
#
_symmetry.space_group_name_H-M   'P 1'
#
loop_
_entity.id
_entity.type
_entity.pdbx_description
1 polymer ?
#
loop_
_entity_poly.entity_id
_entity_poly.type
_entity_poly.pdbx_seq_one_letter_code
_entity_poly.pdbx_strand_id
1 'polypeptide(L)'
;MNSIEKALITSPAEDAVRADGVTVAYGSRVIQSGLDFSIQKGDIFVIMGGSGCGKSSLLRVLMGLTPPSKGTVWYGEKDFWGSSAAEREAVMRRTGVMFQSGALWTSRTLAENVALPLEYYTDLSPRDIRELASLKLSLVGLAGFEDFYPSEISGGMKKRAGLARALALDPDVVYFDEPSAGLDPVSAARLDELILQLRDTLGMTIVVVTHELASIFAIANNSVFLDAKTKTMIASGDPHDLLLHGPDDVVEFLTRGKGRVSGDIR
;
A
#
# COMPACT_ATOMS: atom_id res chain seq x y z
N MET A 1 -7.87 -30.84 -31.75
CA MET A 1 -7.38 -29.86 -30.80
C MET A 1 -8.04 -28.54 -31.12
N ASN A 2 -8.96 -28.14 -30.26
CA ASN A 2 -9.96 -27.10 -30.51
C ASN A 2 -9.39 -25.68 -30.46
N SER A 3 -9.85 -24.86 -31.41
CA SER A 3 -9.52 -23.42 -31.61
C SER A 3 -9.97 -22.50 -30.44
N ILE A 4 -10.46 -23.03 -29.34
CA ILE A 4 -10.95 -22.31 -28.17
C ILE A 4 -9.84 -22.12 -27.11
N GLU A 5 -8.77 -22.90 -27.15
CA GLU A 5 -7.64 -22.79 -26.19
C GLU A 5 -6.65 -21.65 -26.50
N LYS A 6 -6.82 -20.93 -27.60
CA LYS A 6 -5.91 -19.85 -28.02
C LYS A 6 -6.39 -18.43 -27.68
N ALA A 7 -7.47 -18.27 -26.94
CA ALA A 7 -8.08 -16.96 -26.63
C ALA A 7 -7.98 -16.53 -25.17
N LEU A 8 -7.11 -17.14 -24.37
CA LEU A 8 -6.61 -16.52 -23.15
C LEU A 8 -5.38 -15.67 -23.51
N ILE A 9 -5.59 -14.70 -24.40
CA ILE A 9 -4.70 -13.55 -24.48
C ILE A 9 -4.95 -12.78 -23.18
N THR A 10 -4.08 -12.99 -22.20
CA THR A 10 -3.97 -12.08 -21.05
C THR A 10 -3.74 -10.69 -21.65
N SER A 11 -4.74 -9.81 -21.54
CA SER A 11 -4.51 -8.37 -21.79
C SER A 11 -3.22 -7.99 -21.10
N PRO A 12 -2.34 -7.18 -21.72
CA PRO A 12 -1.17 -6.70 -21.01
C PRO A 12 -1.64 -6.12 -19.67
N ALA A 13 -1.01 -6.54 -18.58
CA ALA A 13 -1.38 -6.08 -17.24
C ALA A 13 -1.37 -4.55 -17.25
N GLU A 14 -2.47 -3.95 -16.81
CA GLU A 14 -2.64 -2.50 -16.85
C GLU A 14 -2.00 -1.88 -15.61
N ASP A 15 -1.10 -0.91 -15.81
CA ASP A 15 -0.46 -0.19 -14.71
C ASP A 15 -1.51 0.58 -13.90
N ALA A 16 -1.62 0.32 -12.60
CA ALA A 16 -2.38 1.16 -11.68
C ALA A 16 -1.58 2.40 -11.32
N VAL A 17 -0.28 2.20 -11.01
CA VAL A 17 0.67 3.27 -10.68
C VAL A 17 2.03 2.94 -11.31
N ARG A 18 2.67 3.95 -11.91
CA ARG A 18 4.03 3.81 -12.45
C ARG A 18 4.91 4.98 -12.00
N ALA A 19 6.09 4.65 -11.51
CA ALA A 19 7.17 5.61 -11.26
C ALA A 19 8.08 5.63 -12.50
N ASP A 20 8.41 6.82 -13.01
CA ASP A 20 9.21 7.03 -14.22
C ASP A 20 10.32 8.04 -13.89
N GLY A 21 11.56 7.54 -13.73
CA GLY A 21 12.74 8.30 -13.37
C GLY A 21 12.63 9.05 -12.03
N VAL A 22 11.79 8.57 -11.11
CA VAL A 22 11.46 9.29 -9.87
C VAL A 22 12.69 9.47 -8.99
N THR A 23 12.95 10.73 -8.62
CA THR A 23 13.98 11.12 -7.65
C THR A 23 13.32 11.80 -6.45
N VAL A 24 13.59 11.27 -5.27
CA VAL A 24 13.11 11.81 -3.99
C VAL A 24 14.25 12.54 -3.30
N ALA A 25 14.07 13.84 -3.01
CA ALA A 25 15.06 14.65 -2.32
C ALA A 25 14.43 15.69 -1.38
N TYR A 26 15.16 16.08 -0.35
CA TYR A 26 14.83 17.17 0.56
C TYR A 26 15.95 18.23 0.46
N GLY A 27 15.65 19.35 -0.20
CA GLY A 27 16.65 20.35 -0.55
C GLY A 27 17.75 19.72 -1.42
N SER A 28 19.02 19.84 -1.03
CA SER A 28 20.15 19.23 -1.73
C SER A 28 20.38 17.75 -1.41
N ARG A 29 19.69 17.20 -0.42
CA ARG A 29 19.88 15.80 0.01
C ARG A 29 19.04 14.86 -0.81
N VAL A 30 19.63 14.13 -1.74
CA VAL A 30 18.98 13.03 -2.47
C VAL A 30 18.80 11.83 -1.52
N ILE A 31 17.58 11.33 -1.44
CA ILE A 31 17.20 10.14 -0.67
C ILE A 31 17.22 8.92 -1.58
N GLN A 32 16.51 8.99 -2.72
CA GLN A 32 16.49 7.96 -3.76
C GLN A 32 16.48 8.64 -5.13
N SER A 33 17.05 8.01 -6.15
CA SER A 33 17.15 8.58 -7.50
C SER A 33 16.93 7.53 -8.58
N GLY A 34 16.33 7.96 -9.70
CA GLY A 34 16.15 7.13 -10.88
C GLY A 34 15.33 5.86 -10.57
N LEU A 35 14.20 6.02 -9.90
CA LEU A 35 13.31 4.92 -9.60
C LEU A 35 12.36 4.70 -10.78
N ASP A 36 12.42 3.49 -11.37
CA ASP A 36 11.62 3.07 -12.50
C ASP A 36 10.94 1.73 -12.18
N PHE A 37 9.64 1.74 -11.91
CA PHE A 37 8.86 0.53 -11.63
C PHE A 37 7.39 0.75 -11.92
N SER A 38 6.66 -0.36 -12.15
CA SER A 38 5.21 -0.40 -12.34
C SER A 38 4.54 -1.25 -11.27
N ILE A 39 3.36 -0.81 -10.84
CA ILE A 39 2.44 -1.50 -9.96
C ILE A 39 1.22 -1.85 -10.79
N GLN A 40 0.96 -3.14 -10.99
CA GLN A 40 -0.14 -3.60 -11.80
C GLN A 40 -1.47 -3.51 -11.04
N LYS A 41 -2.58 -3.35 -11.75
CA LYS A 41 -3.91 -3.44 -11.12
C LYS A 41 -4.10 -4.79 -10.43
N GLY A 42 -4.56 -4.74 -9.18
CA GLY A 42 -4.77 -5.92 -8.35
C GLY A 42 -3.51 -6.47 -7.67
N ASP A 43 -2.34 -5.82 -7.84
CA ASP A 43 -1.14 -6.17 -7.08
C ASP A 43 -1.30 -5.85 -5.59
N ILE A 44 -0.63 -6.65 -4.76
CA ILE A 44 -0.13 -6.22 -3.45
C ILE A 44 1.36 -5.97 -3.62
N PHE A 45 1.71 -4.72 -3.88
CA PHE A 45 3.06 -4.28 -4.16
C PHE A 45 3.77 -3.82 -2.88
N VAL A 46 4.92 -4.40 -2.57
CA VAL A 46 5.67 -4.04 -1.36
C VAL A 46 6.90 -3.20 -1.68
N ILE A 47 7.02 -2.05 -1.05
CA ILE A 47 8.24 -1.24 -1.03
C ILE A 47 9.06 -1.67 0.18
N MET A 48 10.16 -2.38 -0.05
CA MET A 48 11.03 -2.93 0.99
C MET A 48 12.44 -2.34 0.93
N GLY A 49 13.22 -2.60 1.97
CA GLY A 49 14.60 -2.11 2.11
C GLY A 49 14.95 -1.77 3.55
N GLY A 50 16.22 -1.50 3.80
CA GLY A 50 16.75 -1.21 5.13
C GLY A 50 16.15 0.03 5.80
N SER A 51 16.38 0.19 7.11
CA SER A 51 15.94 1.38 7.82
C SER A 51 16.58 2.65 7.24
N GLY A 52 15.77 3.69 7.05
CA GLY A 52 16.24 4.98 6.53
C GLY A 52 16.55 5.02 5.02
N CYS A 53 16.29 3.95 4.25
CA CYS A 53 16.50 3.96 2.79
C CYS A 53 15.52 4.84 2.01
N GLY A 54 14.47 5.37 2.64
CA GLY A 54 13.56 6.33 1.99
C GLY A 54 12.19 5.78 1.59
N LYS A 55 11.78 4.60 2.08
CA LYS A 55 10.47 3.98 1.77
C LYS A 55 9.29 4.92 2.01
N SER A 56 9.17 5.49 3.20
CA SER A 56 8.07 6.41 3.52
C SER A 56 8.18 7.73 2.74
N SER A 57 9.39 8.13 2.31
CA SER A 57 9.56 9.31 1.45
C SER A 57 9.08 9.03 0.02
N LEU A 58 9.40 7.85 -0.52
CA LEU A 58 8.84 7.40 -1.80
C LEU A 58 7.32 7.25 -1.72
N LEU A 59 6.82 6.62 -0.65
CA LEU A 59 5.39 6.46 -0.44
C LEU A 59 4.65 7.81 -0.49
N ARG A 60 5.20 8.87 0.14
CA ARG A 60 4.63 10.23 0.09
C ARG A 60 4.59 10.81 -1.32
N VAL A 61 5.59 10.50 -2.15
CA VAL A 61 5.59 10.93 -3.57
C VAL A 61 4.52 10.20 -4.35
N LEU A 62 4.38 8.88 -4.16
CA LEU A 62 3.35 8.08 -4.78
C LEU A 62 1.95 8.52 -4.36
N MET A 63 1.72 8.82 -3.08
CA MET A 63 0.44 9.32 -2.55
C MET A 63 0.09 10.76 -2.97
N GLY A 64 0.95 11.45 -3.73
CA GLY A 64 0.71 12.84 -4.12
C GLY A 64 0.91 13.88 -3.02
N LEU A 65 1.53 13.51 -1.88
CA LEU A 65 1.76 14.43 -0.75
C LEU A 65 3.01 15.31 -0.91
N THR A 66 3.99 14.84 -1.69
CA THR A 66 5.24 15.56 -1.92
C THR A 66 5.67 15.35 -3.37
N PRO A 67 5.95 16.41 -4.13
CA PRO A 67 6.40 16.24 -5.50
C PRO A 67 7.79 15.58 -5.55
N PRO A 68 8.07 14.76 -6.58
CA PRO A 68 9.42 14.28 -6.82
C PRO A 68 10.32 15.45 -7.23
N SER A 69 11.63 15.35 -6.96
CA SER A 69 12.57 16.37 -7.43
C SER A 69 12.93 16.20 -8.92
N LYS A 70 12.77 14.98 -9.45
CA LYS A 70 12.85 14.64 -10.88
C LYS A 70 11.95 13.46 -11.17
N GLY A 71 11.61 13.27 -12.46
CA GLY A 71 10.73 12.21 -12.91
C GLY A 71 9.26 12.48 -12.58
N THR A 72 8.40 11.53 -12.81
CA THR A 72 6.97 11.66 -12.58
C THR A 72 6.33 10.36 -12.10
N VAL A 73 5.11 10.46 -11.56
CA VAL A 73 4.27 9.34 -11.17
C VAL A 73 3.04 9.33 -12.06
N TRP A 74 2.74 8.19 -12.64
CA TRP A 74 1.57 7.96 -13.46
C TRP A 74 0.51 7.17 -12.70
N TYR A 75 -0.74 7.57 -12.83
CA TYR A 75 -1.92 6.80 -12.41
C TYR A 75 -2.68 6.39 -13.68
N GLY A 76 -2.54 5.12 -14.07
CA GLY A 76 -2.90 4.70 -15.42
C GLY A 76 -2.13 5.52 -16.46
N GLU A 77 -2.85 6.21 -17.34
CA GLU A 77 -2.26 7.07 -18.37
C GLU A 77 -2.05 8.54 -17.95
N LYS A 78 -2.37 8.91 -16.69
CA LYS A 78 -2.29 10.31 -16.24
C LYS A 78 -0.97 10.59 -15.53
N ASP A 79 -0.20 11.55 -16.05
CA ASP A 79 0.92 12.15 -15.30
C ASP A 79 0.36 12.96 -14.12
N PHE A 80 0.51 12.40 -12.91
CA PHE A 80 -0.06 13.01 -11.71
C PHE A 80 0.52 14.40 -11.43
N TRP A 81 1.84 14.55 -11.53
CA TRP A 81 2.51 15.80 -11.16
C TRP A 81 2.44 16.84 -12.26
N GLY A 82 2.31 16.44 -13.54
CA GLY A 82 2.04 17.31 -14.68
C GLY A 82 0.58 17.77 -14.79
N SER A 83 -0.33 17.10 -14.07
CA SER A 83 -1.77 17.39 -14.10
C SER A 83 -2.15 18.66 -13.30
N SER A 84 -3.30 19.24 -13.63
CA SER A 84 -3.90 20.35 -12.88
C SER A 84 -4.29 19.92 -11.45
N ALA A 85 -4.52 20.88 -10.55
CA ALA A 85 -4.94 20.59 -9.18
C ALA A 85 -6.24 19.78 -9.11
N ALA A 86 -7.22 20.10 -9.97
CA ALA A 86 -8.50 19.40 -10.04
C ALA A 86 -8.35 17.94 -10.51
N GLU A 87 -7.47 17.69 -11.48
CA GLU A 87 -7.19 16.34 -11.96
C GLU A 87 -6.46 15.51 -10.90
N ARG A 88 -5.48 16.11 -10.20
CA ARG A 88 -4.83 15.44 -9.06
C ARG A 88 -5.81 15.10 -7.95
N GLU A 89 -6.70 16.04 -7.61
CA GLU A 89 -7.75 15.79 -6.62
C GLU A 89 -8.66 14.63 -7.03
N ALA A 90 -9.05 14.54 -8.31
CA ALA A 90 -9.84 13.43 -8.82
C ALA A 90 -9.14 12.08 -8.67
N VAL A 91 -7.81 12.02 -8.88
CA VAL A 91 -7.00 10.81 -8.61
C VAL A 91 -6.96 10.52 -7.11
N MET A 92 -6.72 11.53 -6.26
CA MET A 92 -6.63 11.35 -4.81
C MET A 92 -7.94 10.86 -4.19
N ARG A 93 -9.10 11.24 -4.72
CA ARG A 93 -10.41 10.70 -4.28
C ARG A 93 -10.55 9.20 -4.50
N ARG A 94 -9.81 8.65 -5.48
CA ARG A 94 -9.75 7.20 -5.77
C ARG A 94 -8.55 6.52 -5.12
N THR A 95 -7.95 7.18 -4.13
CA THR A 95 -6.76 6.70 -3.41
C THR A 95 -7.05 6.68 -1.92
N GLY A 96 -6.85 5.52 -1.30
CA GLY A 96 -6.96 5.35 0.15
C GLY A 96 -5.58 5.37 0.81
N VAL A 97 -5.51 5.88 2.04
CA VAL A 97 -4.24 5.92 2.80
C VAL A 97 -4.48 5.48 4.25
N MET A 98 -3.67 4.52 4.69
CA MET A 98 -3.58 4.11 6.08
C MET A 98 -2.17 4.37 6.60
N PHE A 99 -2.03 5.31 7.51
CA PHE A 99 -0.76 5.61 8.19
C PHE A 99 -0.47 4.63 9.34
N GLN A 100 0.77 4.51 9.73
CA GLN A 100 1.31 3.56 10.71
C GLN A 100 0.49 3.44 12.01
N SER A 101 -0.01 4.56 12.56
CA SER A 101 -0.82 4.59 13.79
C SER A 101 -2.33 4.53 13.54
N GLY A 102 -2.78 4.31 12.28
CA GLY A 102 -4.17 4.48 11.85
C GLY A 102 -4.60 5.94 11.74
N ALA A 103 -3.90 6.87 12.37
CA ALA A 103 -4.14 8.32 12.38
C ALA A 103 -5.63 8.71 12.62
N LEU A 104 -6.31 8.00 13.53
CA LEU A 104 -7.69 8.29 13.89
C LEU A 104 -7.77 9.56 14.74
N TRP A 105 -8.82 10.34 14.53
CA TRP A 105 -9.15 11.48 15.38
C TRP A 105 -9.69 10.97 16.71
N THR A 106 -8.98 11.27 17.78
CA THR A 106 -9.27 10.75 19.13
C THR A 106 -10.57 11.31 19.74
N SER A 107 -11.01 12.46 19.26
CA SER A 107 -12.26 13.12 19.68
C SER A 107 -13.48 12.70 18.87
N ARG A 108 -13.33 11.77 17.94
CA ARG A 108 -14.42 11.23 17.10
C ARG A 108 -14.57 9.74 17.32
N THR A 109 -15.79 9.24 17.19
CA THR A 109 -16.08 7.80 17.20
C THR A 109 -15.48 7.10 15.97
N LEU A 110 -15.52 5.77 15.95
CA LEU A 110 -15.02 5.03 14.78
C LEU A 110 -15.86 5.33 13.53
N ALA A 111 -17.19 5.36 13.65
CA ALA A 111 -18.04 5.71 12.53
C ALA A 111 -17.77 7.13 12.04
N GLU A 112 -17.62 8.10 12.93
CA GLU A 112 -17.28 9.48 12.55
C GLU A 112 -15.91 9.61 11.91
N ASN A 113 -14.93 8.79 12.31
CA ASN A 113 -13.62 8.72 11.65
C ASN A 113 -13.72 8.20 10.22
N VAL A 114 -14.53 7.15 10.00
CA VAL A 114 -14.73 6.56 8.66
C VAL A 114 -15.59 7.48 7.80
N ALA A 115 -16.52 8.22 8.39
CA ALA A 115 -17.39 9.18 7.70
C ALA A 115 -16.64 10.37 7.11
N LEU A 116 -15.50 10.79 7.68
CA LEU A 116 -14.75 11.99 7.26
C LEU A 116 -14.55 12.13 5.74
N PRO A 117 -14.02 11.12 5.01
CA PRO A 117 -13.87 11.24 3.57
C PRO A 117 -15.21 11.35 2.85
N LEU A 118 -16.26 10.68 3.33
CA LEU A 118 -17.61 10.73 2.76
C LEU A 118 -18.24 12.12 2.93
N GLU A 119 -18.11 12.71 4.13
CA GLU A 119 -18.58 14.07 4.43
C GLU A 119 -17.92 15.12 3.52
N TYR A 120 -16.65 14.92 3.16
CA TYR A 120 -15.86 15.91 2.45
C TYR A 120 -16.00 15.80 0.92
N TYR A 121 -16.21 14.57 0.41
CA TYR A 121 -16.12 14.32 -1.02
C TYR A 121 -17.42 13.83 -1.67
N THR A 122 -18.53 13.73 -0.91
CA THR A 122 -19.83 13.30 -1.44
C THR A 122 -20.95 14.21 -0.99
N ASP A 123 -22.04 14.20 -1.74
CA ASP A 123 -23.31 14.91 -1.40
C ASP A 123 -24.32 13.97 -0.70
N LEU A 124 -23.83 12.90 -0.05
CA LEU A 124 -24.68 11.93 0.64
C LEU A 124 -25.35 12.54 1.88
N SER A 125 -26.53 12.06 2.22
CA SER A 125 -27.20 12.46 3.45
C SER A 125 -26.39 11.96 4.69
N PRO A 126 -26.51 12.64 5.85
CA PRO A 126 -25.85 12.18 7.09
C PRO A 126 -26.24 10.75 7.47
N ARG A 127 -27.46 10.31 7.14
CA ARG A 127 -27.93 8.95 7.36
C ARG A 127 -27.16 7.96 6.47
N ASP A 128 -27.06 8.24 5.16
CA ASP A 128 -26.38 7.37 4.21
C ASP A 128 -24.87 7.29 4.52
N ILE A 129 -24.24 8.40 4.91
CA ILE A 129 -22.84 8.44 5.36
C ILE A 129 -22.66 7.51 6.57
N ARG A 130 -23.56 7.55 7.57
CA ARG A 130 -23.46 6.69 8.74
C ARG A 130 -23.64 5.20 8.37
N GLU A 131 -24.58 4.89 7.49
CA GLU A 131 -24.82 3.52 7.02
C GLU A 131 -23.58 2.99 6.27
N LEU A 132 -22.98 3.80 5.38
CA LEU A 132 -21.73 3.44 4.69
C LEU A 132 -20.56 3.29 5.66
N ALA A 133 -20.40 4.18 6.62
CA ALA A 133 -19.34 4.08 7.62
C ALA A 133 -19.47 2.78 8.43
N SER A 134 -20.68 2.41 8.85
CA SER A 134 -20.95 1.14 9.52
C SER A 134 -20.61 -0.07 8.64
N LEU A 135 -21.00 -0.02 7.35
CA LEU A 135 -20.63 -1.06 6.38
C LEU A 135 -19.10 -1.22 6.26
N LYS A 136 -18.36 -0.10 6.16
CA LYS A 136 -16.89 -0.15 6.07
C LYS A 136 -16.25 -0.69 7.35
N LEU A 137 -16.78 -0.37 8.51
CA LEU A 137 -16.37 -0.95 9.79
C LEU A 137 -16.65 -2.45 9.83
N SER A 138 -17.80 -2.87 9.33
CA SER A 138 -18.17 -4.30 9.24
C SER A 138 -17.20 -5.09 8.35
N LEU A 139 -16.75 -4.52 7.19
CA LEU A 139 -15.78 -5.15 6.29
C LEU A 139 -14.44 -5.44 6.97
N VAL A 140 -14.06 -4.66 7.97
CA VAL A 140 -12.81 -4.87 8.71
C VAL A 140 -13.03 -5.59 10.06
N GLY A 141 -14.22 -6.19 10.27
CA GLY A 141 -14.55 -6.94 11.48
C GLY A 141 -14.74 -6.06 12.71
N LEU A 142 -15.29 -4.86 12.54
CA LEU A 142 -15.60 -3.90 13.61
C LEU A 142 -17.09 -3.54 13.66
N ALA A 143 -17.98 -4.44 13.21
CA ALA A 143 -19.42 -4.29 13.39
C ALA A 143 -19.77 -4.21 14.89
N GLY A 144 -20.61 -3.24 15.27
CA GLY A 144 -21.00 -3.00 16.67
C GLY A 144 -20.03 -2.10 17.46
N PHE A 145 -18.94 -1.61 16.81
CA PHE A 145 -17.98 -0.69 17.41
C PHE A 145 -18.11 0.74 16.88
N GLU A 146 -19.18 1.06 16.17
CA GLU A 146 -19.40 2.34 15.48
C GLU A 146 -19.28 3.54 16.42
N ASP A 147 -19.82 3.44 17.62
CA ASP A 147 -19.91 4.52 18.62
C ASP A 147 -18.74 4.53 19.61
N PHE A 148 -17.78 3.62 19.48
CA PHE A 148 -16.58 3.59 20.31
C PHE A 148 -15.57 4.66 19.87
N TYR A 149 -14.86 5.24 20.84
CA TYR A 149 -13.74 6.13 20.59
C TYR A 149 -12.44 5.34 20.41
N PRO A 150 -11.44 5.90 19.71
CA PRO A 150 -10.13 5.24 19.58
C PRO A 150 -9.46 4.89 20.90
N SER A 151 -9.74 5.62 21.97
CA SER A 151 -9.20 5.34 23.31
C SER A 151 -9.74 4.06 23.96
N GLU A 152 -10.89 3.57 23.49
CA GLU A 152 -11.62 2.46 24.09
C GLU A 152 -11.33 1.12 23.42
N ILE A 153 -10.50 1.10 22.37
CA ILE A 153 -10.23 -0.07 21.55
C ILE A 153 -8.74 -0.42 21.49
N SER A 154 -8.44 -1.68 21.15
CA SER A 154 -7.07 -2.18 21.02
C SER A 154 -6.30 -1.54 19.86
N GLY A 155 -4.96 -1.66 19.86
CA GLY A 155 -4.10 -1.19 18.77
C GLY A 155 -4.45 -1.81 17.41
N GLY A 156 -4.74 -3.12 17.39
CA GLY A 156 -5.19 -3.82 16.19
C GLY A 156 -6.55 -3.33 15.68
N MET A 157 -7.49 -3.03 16.59
CA MET A 157 -8.77 -2.43 16.20
C MET A 157 -8.60 -1.01 15.64
N LYS A 158 -7.69 -0.20 16.22
CA LYS A 158 -7.36 1.13 15.65
C LYS A 158 -6.86 1.04 14.22
N LYS A 159 -5.99 0.07 13.94
CA LYS A 159 -5.47 -0.16 12.59
C LYS A 159 -6.57 -0.57 11.63
N ARG A 160 -7.45 -1.49 12.03
CA ARG A 160 -8.60 -1.89 11.22
C ARG A 160 -9.59 -0.74 10.99
N ALA A 161 -9.84 0.11 11.96
CA ALA A 161 -10.64 1.32 11.77
C ALA A 161 -9.98 2.33 10.83
N GLY A 162 -8.65 2.50 10.92
CA GLY A 162 -7.88 3.28 9.94
C GLY A 162 -7.98 2.74 8.52
N LEU A 163 -7.98 1.40 8.39
CA LEU A 163 -8.22 0.72 7.12
C LEU A 163 -9.65 0.98 6.61
N ALA A 164 -10.68 0.84 7.46
CA ALA A 164 -12.06 1.15 7.08
C ALA A 164 -12.21 2.59 6.55
N ARG A 165 -11.53 3.56 7.19
CA ARG A 165 -11.51 4.94 6.70
C ARG A 165 -10.80 5.08 5.35
N ALA A 166 -9.68 4.38 5.15
CA ALA A 166 -8.97 4.38 3.87
C ALA A 166 -9.85 3.83 2.73
N LEU A 167 -10.76 2.91 3.06
CA LEU A 167 -11.72 2.30 2.12
C LEU A 167 -13.02 3.08 1.94
N ALA A 168 -13.22 4.21 2.61
CA ALA A 168 -14.52 4.90 2.68
C ALA A 168 -15.06 5.30 1.30
N LEU A 169 -14.19 5.73 0.38
CA LEU A 169 -14.55 6.18 -0.98
C LEU A 169 -14.38 5.10 -2.06
N ASP A 170 -14.29 3.82 -1.70
CA ASP A 170 -14.04 2.71 -2.63
C ASP A 170 -12.85 2.98 -3.57
N PRO A 171 -11.64 3.16 -3.02
CA PRO A 171 -10.46 3.53 -3.79
C PRO A 171 -10.00 2.41 -4.72
N ASP A 172 -9.39 2.79 -5.87
CA ASP A 172 -8.71 1.83 -6.76
C ASP A 172 -7.36 1.40 -6.21
N VAL A 173 -6.67 2.32 -5.53
CA VAL A 173 -5.34 2.11 -4.96
C VAL A 173 -5.34 2.48 -3.48
N VAL A 174 -4.80 1.59 -2.65
CA VAL A 174 -4.66 1.86 -1.20
C VAL A 174 -3.19 1.77 -0.80
N TYR A 175 -2.73 2.77 -0.08
CA TYR A 175 -1.37 2.87 0.44
C TYR A 175 -1.34 2.57 1.94
N PHE A 176 -0.44 1.69 2.35
CA PHE A 176 -0.21 1.33 3.75
C PHE A 176 1.23 1.66 4.16
N ASP A 177 1.38 2.49 5.18
CA ASP A 177 2.69 2.79 5.80
C ASP A 177 2.80 1.99 7.09
N GLU A 178 3.58 0.89 7.07
CA GLU A 178 3.85 -0.01 8.21
C GLU A 178 2.56 -0.52 8.90
N PRO A 179 1.65 -1.21 8.18
CA PRO A 179 0.32 -1.55 8.71
C PRO A 179 0.38 -2.48 9.93
N SER A 180 1.30 -3.43 9.99
CA SER A 180 1.45 -4.41 11.07
C SER A 180 2.36 -3.95 12.21
N ALA A 181 3.07 -2.81 12.06
CA ALA A 181 4.02 -2.34 13.06
C ALA A 181 3.39 -2.19 14.46
N GLY A 182 4.04 -2.78 15.47
CA GLY A 182 3.59 -2.74 16.87
C GLY A 182 2.40 -3.66 17.19
N LEU A 183 1.97 -4.52 16.27
CA LEU A 183 1.05 -5.60 16.56
C LEU A 183 1.80 -6.85 17.06
N ASP A 184 1.13 -7.67 17.86
CA ASP A 184 1.59 -9.02 18.11
C ASP A 184 1.50 -9.89 16.84
N PRO A 185 2.25 -11.01 16.75
CA PRO A 185 2.30 -11.81 15.52
C PRO A 185 0.94 -12.34 15.06
N VAL A 186 0.03 -12.66 15.98
CA VAL A 186 -1.31 -13.18 15.64
C VAL A 186 -2.17 -12.06 15.06
N SER A 187 -2.12 -10.88 15.68
CA SER A 187 -2.84 -9.70 15.18
C SER A 187 -2.30 -9.21 13.84
N ALA A 188 -0.99 -9.31 13.60
CA ALA A 188 -0.37 -8.99 12.32
C ALA A 188 -0.86 -9.96 11.23
N ALA A 189 -0.80 -11.28 11.48
CA ALA A 189 -1.28 -12.28 10.52
C ALA A 189 -2.76 -12.09 10.16
N ARG A 190 -3.62 -11.77 11.14
CA ARG A 190 -5.05 -11.47 10.87
C ARG A 190 -5.24 -10.22 10.02
N LEU A 191 -4.36 -9.22 10.17
CA LEU A 191 -4.39 -8.03 9.32
C LEU A 191 -3.95 -8.38 7.89
N ASP A 192 -2.93 -9.21 7.74
CA ASP A 192 -2.46 -9.71 6.44
C ASP A 192 -3.56 -10.50 5.72
N GLU A 193 -4.25 -11.41 6.42
CA GLU A 193 -5.41 -12.14 5.88
C GLU A 193 -6.54 -11.19 5.43
N LEU A 194 -6.83 -10.16 6.23
CA LEU A 194 -7.82 -9.15 5.87
C LEU A 194 -7.41 -8.37 4.61
N ILE A 195 -6.15 -8.00 4.48
CA ILE A 195 -5.60 -7.32 3.29
C ILE A 195 -5.80 -8.19 2.04
N LEU A 196 -5.48 -9.48 2.12
CA LEU A 196 -5.70 -10.43 1.03
C LEU A 196 -7.18 -10.54 0.65
N GLN A 197 -8.07 -10.70 1.65
CA GLN A 197 -9.51 -10.79 1.42
C GLN A 197 -10.07 -9.53 0.75
N LEU A 198 -9.63 -8.35 1.18
CA LEU A 198 -10.06 -7.08 0.59
C LEU A 198 -9.58 -6.95 -0.86
N ARG A 199 -8.31 -7.28 -1.15
CA ARG A 199 -7.80 -7.31 -2.52
C ARG A 199 -8.63 -8.24 -3.40
N ASP A 200 -8.86 -9.48 -2.96
CA ASP A 200 -9.54 -10.50 -3.75
C ASP A 200 -11.03 -10.19 -3.96
N THR A 201 -11.67 -9.59 -2.95
CA THR A 201 -13.11 -9.28 -3.01
C THR A 201 -13.41 -7.99 -3.76
N LEU A 202 -12.59 -6.97 -3.58
CA LEU A 202 -12.82 -5.62 -4.11
C LEU A 202 -11.99 -5.32 -5.37
N GLY A 203 -11.03 -6.18 -5.73
CA GLY A 203 -10.19 -6.01 -6.91
C GLY A 203 -9.24 -4.81 -6.82
N MET A 204 -8.96 -4.32 -5.61
CA MET A 204 -8.14 -3.14 -5.40
C MET A 204 -6.65 -3.42 -5.54
N THR A 205 -5.89 -2.39 -5.90
CA THR A 205 -4.43 -2.41 -5.88
C THR A 205 -3.93 -1.92 -4.53
N ILE A 206 -2.98 -2.60 -3.94
CA ILE A 206 -2.47 -2.29 -2.59
C ILE A 206 -0.97 -2.06 -2.66
N VAL A 207 -0.51 -0.95 -2.08
CA VAL A 207 0.91 -0.61 -1.96
C VAL A 207 1.27 -0.56 -0.48
N VAL A 208 2.22 -1.39 -0.07
CA VAL A 208 2.61 -1.53 1.34
C VAL A 208 4.06 -1.14 1.52
N VAL A 209 4.34 -0.26 2.45
CA VAL A 209 5.69 -0.08 3.01
C VAL A 209 5.76 -0.92 4.28
N THR A 210 6.67 -1.89 4.32
CA THR A 210 6.93 -2.66 5.54
C THR A 210 8.35 -3.23 5.56
N HIS A 211 8.82 -3.56 6.76
CA HIS A 211 10.06 -4.31 6.98
C HIS A 211 9.78 -5.67 7.67
N GLU A 212 8.50 -6.00 7.89
CA GLU A 212 8.08 -7.26 8.51
C GLU A 212 8.08 -8.38 7.47
N LEU A 213 9.11 -9.24 7.51
CA LEU A 213 9.29 -10.31 6.53
C LEU A 213 8.11 -11.29 6.47
N ALA A 214 7.49 -11.59 7.62
CA ALA A 214 6.33 -12.46 7.66
C ALA A 214 5.19 -11.91 6.78
N SER A 215 4.88 -10.62 6.91
CA SER A 215 3.87 -9.96 6.06
C SER A 215 4.31 -9.89 4.60
N ILE A 216 5.59 -9.54 4.31
CA ILE A 216 6.11 -9.50 2.93
C ILE A 216 5.82 -10.82 2.22
N PHE A 217 6.22 -11.95 2.81
CA PHE A 217 6.01 -13.26 2.20
C PHE A 217 4.55 -13.75 2.22
N ALA A 218 3.74 -13.25 3.16
CA ALA A 218 2.34 -13.65 3.23
C ALA A 218 1.46 -12.98 2.18
N ILE A 219 1.72 -11.70 1.85
CA ILE A 219 0.77 -10.92 1.05
C ILE A 219 1.31 -10.41 -0.28
N ALA A 220 2.63 -10.20 -0.43
CA ALA A 220 3.17 -9.57 -1.62
C ALA A 220 3.21 -10.52 -2.82
N ASN A 221 2.77 -10.06 -3.97
CA ASN A 221 2.97 -10.71 -5.26
C ASN A 221 3.95 -9.94 -6.16
N ASN A 222 4.30 -8.72 -5.77
CA ASN A 222 5.30 -7.91 -6.45
C ASN A 222 5.95 -6.94 -5.47
N SER A 223 7.17 -6.47 -5.76
CA SER A 223 7.90 -5.60 -4.84
C SER A 223 9.00 -4.80 -5.51
N VAL A 224 9.51 -3.80 -4.78
CA VAL A 224 10.76 -3.09 -5.09
C VAL A 224 11.64 -3.02 -3.85
N PHE A 225 12.94 -3.28 -4.02
CA PHE A 225 13.92 -3.13 -2.96
C PHE A 225 14.72 -1.82 -3.14
N LEU A 226 14.63 -0.93 -2.16
CA LEU A 226 15.37 0.33 -2.11
C LEU A 226 16.65 0.15 -1.30
N ASP A 227 17.78 0.48 -1.90
CA ASP A 227 19.06 0.46 -1.22
C ASP A 227 19.47 1.86 -0.71
N ALA A 228 19.93 1.92 0.54
CA ALA A 228 20.37 3.16 1.17
C ALA A 228 21.77 3.61 0.72
N LYS A 229 22.62 2.67 0.25
CA LYS A 229 24.01 2.95 -0.15
C LYS A 229 24.06 3.55 -1.54
N THR A 230 23.45 2.87 -2.51
CA THR A 230 23.36 3.31 -3.91
C THR A 230 22.30 4.38 -4.14
N LYS A 231 21.34 4.52 -3.20
CA LYS A 231 20.20 5.45 -3.26
C LYS A 231 19.38 5.25 -4.52
N THR A 232 19.14 4.00 -4.86
CA THR A 232 18.24 3.60 -5.96
C THR A 232 17.59 2.25 -5.67
N MET A 233 16.71 1.81 -6.51
CA MET A 233 16.20 0.44 -6.48
C MET A 233 17.27 -0.51 -7.04
N ILE A 234 17.46 -1.66 -6.40
CA ILE A 234 18.42 -2.69 -6.85
C ILE A 234 17.75 -4.00 -7.26
N ALA A 235 16.48 -4.17 -6.96
CA ALA A 235 15.67 -5.30 -7.42
C ALA A 235 14.18 -4.94 -7.46
N SER A 236 13.44 -5.62 -8.33
CA SER A 236 11.97 -5.59 -8.38
C SER A 236 11.45 -6.97 -8.79
N GLY A 237 10.30 -7.37 -8.28
CA GLY A 237 9.65 -8.64 -8.58
C GLY A 237 8.99 -9.29 -7.37
N ASP A 238 8.55 -10.54 -7.53
CA ASP A 238 7.99 -11.34 -6.45
C ASP A 238 9.05 -11.56 -5.36
N PRO A 239 8.76 -11.29 -4.07
CA PRO A 239 9.71 -11.53 -2.97
C PRO A 239 10.21 -12.96 -2.86
N HIS A 240 9.40 -13.97 -3.22
CA HIS A 240 9.83 -15.36 -3.24
C HIS A 240 10.87 -15.63 -4.32
N ASP A 241 10.70 -15.05 -5.51
CA ASP A 241 11.68 -15.15 -6.58
C ASP A 241 12.96 -14.37 -6.23
N LEU A 242 12.81 -13.19 -5.62
CA LEU A 242 13.94 -12.39 -5.16
C LEU A 242 14.74 -13.09 -4.05
N LEU A 243 14.10 -13.86 -3.19
CA LEU A 243 14.78 -14.70 -2.19
C LEU A 243 15.71 -15.73 -2.85
N LEU A 244 15.29 -16.30 -3.98
CA LEU A 244 16.03 -17.36 -4.67
C LEU A 244 17.08 -16.81 -5.63
N HIS A 245 16.75 -15.75 -6.36
CA HIS A 245 17.49 -15.27 -7.53
C HIS A 245 17.94 -13.80 -7.43
N GLY A 246 17.52 -13.06 -6.39
CA GLY A 246 17.83 -11.65 -6.23
C GLY A 246 19.30 -11.37 -5.92
N PRO A 247 19.70 -10.10 -5.94
CA PRO A 247 21.04 -9.66 -5.49
C PRO A 247 21.31 -10.05 -4.03
N ASP A 248 22.58 -10.22 -3.68
CA ASP A 248 22.98 -10.69 -2.35
C ASP A 248 22.46 -9.79 -1.21
N ASP A 249 22.50 -8.46 -1.36
CA ASP A 249 21.95 -7.51 -0.38
C ASP A 249 20.43 -7.71 -0.15
N VAL A 250 19.68 -8.09 -1.20
CA VAL A 250 18.24 -8.38 -1.12
C VAL A 250 18.01 -9.71 -0.42
N VAL A 251 18.78 -10.74 -0.78
CA VAL A 251 18.71 -12.06 -0.14
C VAL A 251 19.08 -11.96 1.34
N GLU A 252 20.15 -11.21 1.68
CA GLU A 252 20.55 -10.95 3.05
C GLU A 252 19.39 -10.30 3.86
N PHE A 253 18.74 -9.30 3.29
CA PHE A 253 17.57 -8.66 3.91
C PHE A 253 16.43 -9.67 4.13
N LEU A 254 16.04 -10.43 3.10
CA LEU A 254 14.93 -11.38 3.13
C LEU A 254 15.21 -12.59 4.04
N THR A 255 16.49 -12.91 4.32
CA THR A 255 16.91 -13.99 5.22
C THR A 255 17.31 -13.52 6.62
N ARG A 256 17.16 -12.23 6.94
CA ARG A 256 17.63 -11.62 8.20
C ARG A 256 19.13 -11.86 8.45
N GLY A 257 19.95 -11.64 7.43
CA GLY A 257 21.40 -11.77 7.55
C GLY A 257 21.93 -13.21 7.48
N LYS A 258 21.08 -14.23 7.24
CA LYS A 258 21.54 -15.63 7.13
C LYS A 258 22.16 -15.95 5.77
N GLY A 259 22.04 -15.05 4.78
CA GLY A 259 22.51 -15.28 3.41
C GLY A 259 21.77 -16.40 2.69
N ARG A 260 22.22 -16.75 1.48
CA ARG A 260 21.70 -17.93 0.77
C ARG A 260 22.01 -19.18 1.57
N VAL A 261 20.99 -19.94 1.92
CA VAL A 261 21.17 -21.28 2.48
C VAL A 261 21.81 -22.12 1.37
N SER A 262 23.11 -22.45 1.53
CA SER A 262 23.77 -23.46 0.71
C SER A 262 23.14 -24.80 1.09
N GLY A 263 22.02 -25.12 0.47
CA GLY A 263 21.26 -26.34 0.73
C GLY A 263 21.14 -27.11 -0.55
N ASP A 264 21.87 -28.24 -0.59
CA ASP A 264 21.69 -29.34 -1.53
C ASP A 264 20.21 -29.58 -1.83
N ILE A 265 19.79 -29.19 -3.03
CA ILE A 265 18.63 -29.83 -3.64
C ILE A 265 19.17 -31.16 -4.19
N ARG A 266 19.08 -32.22 -3.39
CA ARG A 266 19.16 -33.61 -3.86
C ARG A 266 17.76 -34.09 -4.20
#